data_eabeb902298fed997fe3b6e4d3788277
#
_entry.id   eabeb902298fed997fe3b6e4d3788277
#
_cell.length_a   1.000
_cell.length_b   1.000
_cell.length_c   1.000
_cell.angle_alpha   90.00
_cell.angle_beta   90.00
_cell.angle_gamma   90.00
#
_symmetry.space_group_name_H-M   'P 1'
#
loop_
_entity.id
_entity.type
_entity.pdbx_description
1 polymer ?
#
loop_
_entity_poly.entity_id
_entity_poly.type
_entity_poly.pdbx_seq_one_letter_code
_entity_poly.pdbx_strand_id
1 'polypeptide(L)'
;ISVLNRVKKENGFKENIKALDAVAYLLSKDLVEGKWNADTAKGLSDMVFSIGDKKYSQADFAAYIGTHQTRRKPDDLTIIMNGMYAKYVEESLLAYEESMLPNKFPEYKALLKEYRDGILLFDLTDDMVWSKAVKDTSGLKAFHKENGSKFMWEKRLDAEIYYCQKDSIVEPLKAVLAKKLKKKKPSREDILKDFNANSQLNLRIENDLYEANDEKILENVKWEKGLYGP
;
A
#
# COMPACT_ATOMS: atom_id res chain seq x y z
N ILE A 1 -4.24 15.74 35.74
CA ILE A 1 -2.88 16.27 35.46
C ILE A 1 -2.59 15.90 34.02
N SER A 2 -2.28 16.92 33.19
CA SER A 2 -1.92 16.71 31.77
C SER A 2 -0.71 15.79 31.68
N VAL A 3 -0.66 14.93 30.67
CA VAL A 3 0.50 14.04 30.38
C VAL A 3 1.80 14.85 30.34
N LEU A 4 1.78 16.01 29.69
CA LEU A 4 2.93 16.90 29.60
C LEU A 4 3.45 17.35 30.97
N ASN A 5 2.56 17.70 31.91
CA ASN A 5 2.96 18.10 33.27
C ASN A 5 3.58 16.93 34.04
N ARG A 6 3.08 15.71 33.82
CA ARG A 6 3.68 14.50 34.39
C ARG A 6 5.09 14.30 33.85
N VAL A 7 5.27 14.34 32.53
CA VAL A 7 6.57 14.14 31.87
C VAL A 7 7.58 15.20 32.31
N LYS A 8 7.17 16.48 32.40
CA LYS A 8 8.01 17.56 32.92
C LYS A 8 8.51 17.26 34.34
N LYS A 9 7.62 16.83 35.22
CA LYS A 9 7.94 16.54 36.63
C LYS A 9 8.84 15.31 36.76
N GLU A 10 8.52 14.23 36.06
CA GLU A 10 9.25 12.96 36.14
C GLU A 10 10.68 13.06 35.60
N ASN A 11 10.88 13.88 34.57
CA ASN A 11 12.15 13.96 33.84
C ASN A 11 12.91 15.27 34.12
N GLY A 12 12.56 16.01 35.17
CA GLY A 12 13.33 17.17 35.63
C GLY A 12 13.47 18.26 34.56
N PHE A 13 12.34 18.62 33.90
CA PHE A 13 12.31 19.70 32.91
C PHE A 13 12.86 21.01 33.48
N LYS A 14 13.80 21.62 32.77
CA LYS A 14 14.36 22.93 33.10
C LYS A 14 14.30 23.83 31.88
N GLU A 15 13.98 25.09 32.09
CA GLU A 15 13.75 26.07 31.04
C GLU A 15 14.62 27.30 31.27
N ASN A 16 15.17 27.87 30.18
CA ASN A 16 15.91 29.12 30.18
C ASN A 16 15.26 30.09 29.19
N ILE A 17 14.22 30.78 29.64
CA ILE A 17 13.43 31.71 28.80
C ILE A 17 14.31 32.85 28.28
N LYS A 18 15.32 33.31 29.04
CA LYS A 18 16.23 34.38 28.62
C LYS A 18 17.03 34.01 27.35
N ALA A 19 17.27 32.72 27.14
CA ALA A 19 17.95 32.28 25.93
C ALA A 19 17.11 32.50 24.66
N LEU A 20 15.77 32.64 24.79
CA LEU A 20 14.91 32.95 23.66
C LEU A 20 15.11 34.36 23.11
N ASP A 21 15.55 35.30 23.92
CA ASP A 21 15.76 36.70 23.51
C ASP A 21 16.77 36.81 22.34
N ALA A 22 17.80 35.98 22.33
CA ALA A 22 18.77 35.95 21.25
C ALA A 22 18.16 35.42 19.92
N VAL A 23 17.27 34.46 20.00
CA VAL A 23 16.55 33.97 18.82
C VAL A 23 15.54 35.01 18.34
N ALA A 24 14.79 35.63 19.27
CA ALA A 24 13.84 36.70 18.97
C ALA A 24 14.46 37.84 18.20
N TYR A 25 15.69 38.23 18.60
CA TYR A 25 16.44 39.31 17.95
C TYR A 25 16.80 39.04 16.48
N LEU A 26 16.95 37.76 16.11
CA LEU A 26 17.21 37.33 14.74
C LEU A 26 15.99 37.18 13.86
N LEU A 27 14.78 37.21 14.46
CA LEU A 27 13.55 37.09 13.69
C LEU A 27 13.27 38.34 12.87
N SER A 28 12.80 38.15 11.64
CA SER A 28 12.40 39.20 10.71
C SER A 28 10.99 38.97 10.17
N LYS A 29 10.50 39.91 9.38
CA LYS A 29 9.20 39.78 8.69
C LYS A 29 9.14 38.55 7.78
N ASP A 30 10.28 37.98 7.38
CA ASP A 30 10.34 36.77 6.58
C ASP A 30 9.70 35.57 7.30
N LEU A 31 9.67 35.57 8.62
CA LEU A 31 8.95 34.56 9.41
C LEU A 31 7.45 34.53 9.09
N VAL A 32 6.85 35.69 8.90
CA VAL A 32 5.41 35.82 8.54
C VAL A 32 5.16 35.36 7.11
N GLU A 33 6.15 35.52 6.24
CA GLU A 33 6.12 35.04 4.86
C GLU A 33 6.45 33.56 4.72
N GLY A 34 6.92 32.89 5.79
CA GLY A 34 7.37 31.50 5.77
C GLY A 34 8.72 31.29 5.08
N LYS A 35 9.59 32.30 5.10
CA LYS A 35 10.90 32.32 4.41
C LYS A 35 12.08 32.65 5.32
N TRP A 36 11.86 32.74 6.62
CA TRP A 36 12.95 33.08 7.55
C TRP A 36 14.05 32.00 7.51
N ASN A 37 15.30 32.46 7.43
CA ASN A 37 16.45 31.56 7.32
C ASN A 37 16.97 31.18 8.72
N ALA A 38 16.79 29.94 9.13
CA ALA A 38 17.27 29.40 10.41
C ALA A 38 18.80 29.39 10.52
N ASP A 39 19.53 29.43 9.40
CA ASP A 39 21.01 29.44 9.40
C ASP A 39 21.58 30.66 10.09
N THR A 40 20.83 31.74 10.19
CA THR A 40 21.23 32.94 10.93
C THR A 40 21.51 32.67 12.42
N ALA A 41 20.91 31.63 12.97
CA ALA A 41 21.04 31.23 14.37
C ALA A 41 22.04 30.08 14.62
N LYS A 42 22.73 29.56 13.60
CA LYS A 42 23.70 28.45 13.73
C LYS A 42 24.80 28.66 14.76
N GLY A 43 25.15 29.91 15.03
CA GLY A 43 26.17 30.26 16.04
C GLY A 43 25.65 30.28 17.48
N LEU A 44 24.36 30.17 17.69
CA LEU A 44 23.74 30.20 19.02
C LEU A 44 23.72 28.80 19.64
N SER A 45 24.31 28.65 20.82
CA SER A 45 24.49 27.35 21.47
C SER A 45 23.89 27.27 22.88
N ASP A 46 23.34 28.35 23.41
CA ASP A 46 22.77 28.37 24.75
C ASP A 46 21.55 27.43 24.81
N MET A 47 21.39 26.75 25.95
CA MET A 47 20.27 25.87 26.20
C MET A 47 18.99 26.69 26.39
N VAL A 48 17.93 26.39 25.64
CA VAL A 48 16.59 26.95 25.84
C VAL A 48 15.76 26.13 26.82
N PHE A 49 15.90 24.80 26.78
CA PHE A 49 15.36 23.89 27.80
C PHE A 49 16.09 22.55 27.81
N SER A 50 15.87 21.76 28.85
CA SER A 50 16.33 20.37 28.95
C SER A 50 15.25 19.45 29.52
N ILE A 51 15.29 18.18 29.11
CA ILE A 51 14.41 17.11 29.58
C ILE A 51 15.32 15.94 29.94
N GLY A 52 15.43 15.60 31.21
CA GLY A 52 16.40 14.60 31.67
C GLY A 52 17.82 15.00 31.32
N ASP A 53 18.50 14.17 30.59
CA ASP A 53 19.86 14.35 30.08
C ASP A 53 19.94 15.09 28.72
N LYS A 54 18.80 15.20 28.03
CA LYS A 54 18.74 15.82 26.69
C LYS A 54 18.59 17.34 26.80
N LYS A 55 19.49 18.04 26.15
CA LYS A 55 19.49 19.52 26.06
C LYS A 55 19.06 19.97 24.68
N TYR A 56 18.29 21.03 24.64
CA TYR A 56 17.81 21.66 23.43
C TYR A 56 18.36 23.10 23.36
N SER A 57 19.08 23.40 22.29
CA SER A 57 19.76 24.68 22.12
C SER A 57 18.90 25.71 21.37
N GLN A 58 19.34 26.95 21.37
CA GLN A 58 18.81 28.03 20.56
C GLN A 58 18.83 27.67 19.05
N ALA A 59 19.92 27.04 18.58
CA ALA A 59 20.05 26.61 17.19
C ALA A 59 19.02 25.52 16.84
N ASP A 60 18.77 24.56 17.75
CA ASP A 60 17.73 23.54 17.55
C ASP A 60 16.34 24.17 17.45
N PHE A 61 16.04 25.15 18.30
CA PHE A 61 14.78 25.87 18.24
C PHE A 61 14.65 26.69 16.97
N ALA A 62 15.73 27.36 16.53
CA ALA A 62 15.74 28.09 15.26
C ALA A 62 15.50 27.15 14.06
N ALA A 63 16.12 25.98 14.06
CA ALA A 63 15.86 24.95 13.05
C ALA A 63 14.39 24.49 13.05
N TYR A 64 13.82 24.32 14.23
CA TYR A 64 12.37 24.02 14.38
C TYR A 64 11.51 25.12 13.78
N ILE A 65 11.80 26.41 14.06
CA ILE A 65 11.10 27.54 13.43
C ILE A 65 11.21 27.46 11.90
N GLY A 66 12.42 27.24 11.37
CA GLY A 66 12.66 27.15 9.93
C GLY A 66 11.84 26.08 9.24
N THR A 67 11.62 24.93 9.88
CA THR A 67 10.86 23.81 9.32
C THR A 67 9.35 23.93 9.51
N HIS A 68 8.89 24.67 10.54
CA HIS A 68 7.46 24.76 10.91
C HIS A 68 6.83 26.12 10.60
N GLN A 69 7.61 27.06 10.07
CA GLN A 69 7.09 28.36 9.64
C GLN A 69 6.12 28.20 8.46
N THR A 70 5.08 28.97 8.46
CA THR A 70 4.11 29.01 7.36
C THR A 70 3.69 30.44 7.10
N ARG A 71 3.30 30.77 5.86
CA ARG A 71 2.76 32.08 5.54
C ARG A 71 1.51 32.35 6.36
N ARG A 72 1.47 33.49 7.05
CA ARG A 72 0.38 33.88 7.92
C ARG A 72 0.10 35.38 7.85
N LYS A 73 -0.97 35.83 8.46
CA LYS A 73 -1.24 37.27 8.61
C LYS A 73 -0.15 37.90 9.48
N PRO A 74 0.24 39.17 9.20
CA PRO A 74 1.15 39.91 10.06
C PRO A 74 0.67 39.94 11.50
N ASP A 75 1.56 39.60 12.42
CA ASP A 75 1.36 39.62 13.85
C ASP A 75 2.68 39.95 14.54
N ASP A 76 2.66 40.17 15.85
CA ASP A 76 3.88 40.36 16.63
C ASP A 76 4.76 39.09 16.55
N LEU A 77 6.02 39.28 16.13
CA LEU A 77 6.97 38.20 15.97
C LEU A 77 7.24 37.46 17.28
N THR A 78 7.17 38.16 18.40
CA THR A 78 7.36 37.59 19.73
C THR A 78 6.19 36.64 20.09
N ILE A 79 4.98 37.02 19.74
CA ILE A 79 3.78 36.18 19.95
C ILE A 79 3.90 34.91 19.10
N ILE A 80 4.27 35.07 17.83
CA ILE A 80 4.47 33.94 16.92
C ILE A 80 5.56 33.01 17.45
N MET A 81 6.71 33.55 17.84
CA MET A 81 7.82 32.79 18.39
C MET A 81 7.43 32.02 19.66
N ASN A 82 6.76 32.68 20.59
CA ASN A 82 6.32 32.04 21.84
C ASN A 82 5.32 30.91 21.58
N GLY A 83 4.42 31.09 20.61
CA GLY A 83 3.53 30.03 20.17
C GLY A 83 4.25 28.84 19.56
N MET A 84 5.28 29.08 18.75
CA MET A 84 6.13 28.03 18.18
C MET A 84 6.99 27.36 19.25
N TYR A 85 7.52 28.12 20.21
CA TYR A 85 8.28 27.58 21.33
C TYR A 85 7.42 26.63 22.20
N ALA A 86 6.20 27.04 22.53
CA ALA A 86 5.29 26.21 23.28
C ALA A 86 5.02 24.85 22.60
N LYS A 87 4.83 24.86 21.28
CA LYS A 87 4.70 23.64 20.49
C LYS A 87 5.99 22.82 20.46
N TYR A 88 7.12 23.46 20.28
CA TYR A 88 8.42 22.80 20.27
C TYR A 88 8.70 22.06 21.59
N VAL A 89 8.38 22.71 22.72
CA VAL A 89 8.48 22.06 24.05
C VAL A 89 7.52 20.88 24.17
N GLU A 90 6.27 21.04 23.72
CA GLU A 90 5.27 19.97 23.76
C GLU A 90 5.71 18.75 22.95
N GLU A 91 6.09 18.95 21.69
CA GLU A 91 6.54 17.89 20.79
C GLU A 91 7.82 17.21 21.31
N SER A 92 8.75 18.01 21.85
CA SER A 92 9.99 17.48 22.43
C SER A 92 9.74 16.64 23.68
N LEU A 93 8.77 17.03 24.53
CA LEU A 93 8.37 16.25 25.70
C LEU A 93 7.74 14.91 25.31
N LEU A 94 6.86 14.93 24.29
CA LEU A 94 6.23 13.71 23.78
C LEU A 94 7.25 12.77 23.15
N ALA A 95 8.14 13.30 22.30
CA ALA A 95 9.20 12.52 21.68
C ALA A 95 10.20 11.94 22.71
N TYR A 96 10.50 12.69 23.78
CA TYR A 96 11.32 12.18 24.87
C TYR A 96 10.63 11.03 25.61
N GLU A 97 9.37 11.20 26.00
CA GLU A 97 8.59 10.16 26.66
C GLU A 97 8.47 8.91 25.79
N GLU A 98 8.19 9.08 24.49
CA GLU A 98 8.14 7.98 23.54
C GLU A 98 9.45 7.21 23.47
N SER A 99 10.59 7.92 23.43
CA SER A 99 11.92 7.31 23.44
C SER A 99 12.22 6.48 24.70
N MET A 100 11.57 6.82 25.81
CA MET A 100 11.72 6.13 27.09
C MET A 100 10.77 4.94 27.26
N LEU A 101 9.70 4.83 26.45
CA LEU A 101 8.72 3.74 26.56
C LEU A 101 9.34 2.34 26.52
N PRO A 102 10.30 2.03 25.61
CA PRO A 102 10.93 0.70 25.61
C PRO A 102 11.70 0.37 26.90
N ASN A 103 12.17 1.39 27.61
CA ASN A 103 12.87 1.21 28.87
C ASN A 103 11.90 1.10 30.07
N LYS A 104 10.76 1.81 29.98
CA LYS A 104 9.71 1.79 31.02
C LYS A 104 8.83 0.53 30.94
N PHE A 105 8.61 -0.01 29.73
CA PHE A 105 7.67 -1.10 29.45
C PHE A 105 8.35 -2.23 28.65
N PRO A 106 8.79 -3.30 29.28
CA PRO A 106 9.47 -4.42 28.61
C PRO A 106 8.61 -5.09 27.53
N GLU A 107 7.29 -5.17 27.73
CA GLU A 107 6.36 -5.74 26.73
C GLU A 107 6.32 -4.87 25.47
N TYR A 108 6.33 -3.56 25.61
CA TYR A 108 6.39 -2.63 24.48
C TYR A 108 7.70 -2.78 23.71
N LYS A 109 8.83 -2.93 24.42
CA LYS A 109 10.14 -3.21 23.79
C LYS A 109 10.13 -4.52 23.01
N ALA A 110 9.54 -5.57 23.56
CA ALA A 110 9.42 -6.87 22.90
C ALA A 110 8.58 -6.75 21.61
N LEU A 111 7.44 -6.06 21.69
CA LEU A 111 6.55 -5.82 20.56
C LEU A 111 7.24 -5.03 19.44
N LEU A 112 7.93 -3.93 19.78
CA LEU A 112 8.71 -3.15 18.80
C LEU A 112 9.78 -3.99 18.11
N LYS A 113 10.45 -4.86 18.86
CA LYS A 113 11.45 -5.77 18.30
C LYS A 113 10.80 -6.74 17.32
N GLU A 114 9.68 -7.36 17.67
CA GLU A 114 8.95 -8.29 16.83
C GLU A 114 8.51 -7.64 15.51
N TYR A 115 7.93 -6.45 15.57
CA TYR A 115 7.55 -5.69 14.37
C TYR A 115 8.76 -5.37 13.49
N ARG A 116 9.85 -4.89 14.08
CA ARG A 116 11.07 -4.57 13.34
C ARG A 116 11.66 -5.80 12.66
N ASP A 117 11.76 -6.89 13.41
CA ASP A 117 12.33 -8.14 12.90
C ASP A 117 11.43 -8.71 11.80
N GLY A 118 10.10 -8.58 11.92
CA GLY A 118 9.14 -8.96 10.88
C GLY A 118 9.28 -8.16 9.60
N ILE A 119 9.42 -6.83 9.70
CA ILE A 119 9.64 -5.96 8.53
C ILE A 119 10.95 -6.31 7.84
N LEU A 120 12.05 -6.47 8.60
CA LEU A 120 13.35 -6.81 8.04
C LEU A 120 13.34 -8.19 7.36
N LEU A 121 12.65 -9.17 7.96
CA LEU A 121 12.48 -10.49 7.36
C LEU A 121 11.68 -10.41 6.06
N PHE A 122 10.60 -9.60 6.04
CA PHE A 122 9.80 -9.40 4.84
C PHE A 122 10.63 -8.78 3.72
N ASP A 123 11.34 -7.67 3.99
CA ASP A 123 12.19 -6.99 3.01
C ASP A 123 13.27 -7.92 2.46
N LEU A 124 13.94 -8.67 3.34
CA LEU A 124 14.95 -9.65 2.93
C LEU A 124 14.34 -10.75 2.05
N THR A 125 13.17 -11.25 2.43
CA THR A 125 12.50 -12.31 1.67
C THR A 125 12.03 -11.80 0.32
N ASP A 126 11.52 -10.56 0.26
CA ASP A 126 11.13 -9.94 -1.00
C ASP A 126 12.33 -9.80 -1.95
N ASP A 127 13.44 -9.23 -1.47
CA ASP A 127 14.64 -9.02 -2.29
C ASP A 127 15.30 -10.32 -2.73
N MET A 128 15.45 -11.28 -1.82
CA MET A 128 16.24 -12.48 -2.06
C MET A 128 15.45 -13.60 -2.76
N VAL A 129 14.12 -13.61 -2.64
CA VAL A 129 13.26 -14.69 -3.14
C VAL A 129 12.25 -14.16 -4.15
N TRP A 130 11.28 -13.37 -3.73
CA TRP A 130 10.14 -13.03 -4.58
C TRP A 130 10.51 -12.09 -5.72
N SER A 131 11.11 -10.96 -5.42
CA SER A 131 11.56 -9.99 -6.43
C SER A 131 12.61 -10.59 -7.35
N LYS A 132 13.52 -11.41 -6.82
CA LYS A 132 14.51 -12.11 -7.62
C LYS A 132 13.87 -13.14 -8.55
N ALA A 133 12.93 -13.95 -8.05
CA ALA A 133 12.21 -14.93 -8.86
C ALA A 133 11.46 -14.30 -10.03
N VAL A 134 10.85 -13.10 -9.82
CA VAL A 134 10.15 -12.38 -10.89
C VAL A 134 11.11 -11.70 -11.87
N LYS A 135 12.23 -11.14 -11.40
CA LYS A 135 13.17 -10.37 -12.22
C LYS A 135 14.17 -11.24 -12.99
N ASP A 136 14.52 -12.39 -12.46
CA ASP A 136 15.49 -13.32 -13.08
C ASP A 136 14.86 -14.14 -14.20
N THR A 137 14.56 -13.47 -15.33
CA THR A 137 13.99 -14.15 -16.51
C THR A 137 14.87 -15.20 -17.11
N SER A 138 16.19 -15.11 -16.95
CA SER A 138 17.15 -16.15 -17.41
C SER A 138 17.09 -17.39 -16.55
N GLY A 139 17.09 -17.23 -15.23
CA GLY A 139 16.92 -18.33 -14.28
C GLY A 139 15.56 -19.02 -14.43
N LEU A 140 14.47 -18.24 -14.59
CA LEU A 140 13.14 -18.81 -14.84
C LEU A 140 13.09 -19.66 -16.13
N LYS A 141 13.69 -19.18 -17.23
CA LYS A 141 13.77 -19.95 -18.47
C LYS A 141 14.58 -21.23 -18.33
N ALA A 142 15.72 -21.17 -17.64
CA ALA A 142 16.55 -22.34 -17.37
C ALA A 142 15.79 -23.36 -16.51
N PHE A 143 15.19 -22.90 -15.41
CA PHE A 143 14.37 -23.75 -14.53
C PHE A 143 13.22 -24.42 -15.27
N HIS A 144 12.47 -23.64 -16.08
CA HIS A 144 11.37 -24.18 -16.89
C HIS A 144 11.85 -25.22 -17.90
N LYS A 145 13.02 -24.98 -18.56
CA LYS A 145 13.59 -25.94 -19.49
C LYS A 145 13.93 -27.30 -18.84
N GLU A 146 14.46 -27.27 -17.60
CA GLU A 146 14.82 -28.46 -16.85
C GLU A 146 13.62 -29.16 -16.21
N ASN A 147 12.64 -28.39 -15.77
CA ASN A 147 11.50 -28.90 -14.98
C ASN A 147 10.16 -28.83 -15.71
N GLY A 148 10.13 -28.45 -16.98
CA GLY A 148 8.91 -28.22 -17.74
C GLY A 148 7.93 -29.39 -17.71
N SER A 149 8.44 -30.63 -17.69
CA SER A 149 7.61 -31.84 -17.59
C SER A 149 6.77 -31.93 -16.30
N LYS A 150 7.22 -31.25 -15.22
CA LYS A 150 6.50 -31.21 -13.94
C LYS A 150 5.34 -30.21 -13.93
N PHE A 151 5.33 -29.27 -14.90
CA PHE A 151 4.34 -28.19 -15.02
C PHE A 151 3.50 -28.31 -16.28
N MET A 152 3.48 -29.50 -16.88
CA MET A 152 2.61 -29.76 -18.02
C MET A 152 1.16 -29.80 -17.55
N TRP A 153 0.33 -29.12 -18.30
CA TRP A 153 -1.11 -29.21 -18.10
C TRP A 153 -1.59 -30.60 -18.45
N GLU A 154 -2.57 -31.07 -17.75
CA GLU A 154 -3.29 -32.28 -18.14
C GLU A 154 -4.00 -32.08 -19.48
N LYS A 155 -4.46 -33.15 -20.07
CA LYS A 155 -5.18 -33.11 -21.34
C LYS A 155 -6.44 -32.26 -21.17
N ARG A 156 -6.57 -31.22 -22.02
CA ARG A 156 -7.71 -30.30 -22.00
C ARG A 156 -8.50 -30.37 -23.28
N LEU A 157 -9.81 -30.11 -23.13
CA LEU A 157 -10.76 -30.03 -24.23
C LEU A 157 -11.06 -28.55 -24.52
N ASP A 158 -10.76 -28.09 -25.73
CA ASP A 158 -11.23 -26.80 -26.23
C ASP A 158 -12.70 -26.94 -26.63
N ALA A 159 -13.59 -26.41 -25.78
CA ALA A 159 -15.04 -26.61 -25.98
C ALA A 159 -15.83 -25.30 -25.84
N GLU A 160 -16.89 -25.23 -26.61
CA GLU A 160 -17.95 -24.23 -26.42
C GLU A 160 -19.16 -24.94 -25.78
N ILE A 161 -19.57 -24.49 -24.61
CA ILE A 161 -20.78 -25.00 -23.91
C ILE A 161 -21.93 -24.04 -24.17
N TYR A 162 -23.04 -24.58 -24.66
CA TYR A 162 -24.23 -23.83 -24.99
C TYR A 162 -25.34 -24.13 -24.00
N TYR A 163 -25.68 -23.16 -23.17
CA TYR A 163 -26.77 -23.29 -22.18
C TYR A 163 -28.06 -22.71 -22.74
N CYS A 164 -29.03 -23.58 -23.00
CA CYS A 164 -30.35 -23.20 -23.51
C CYS A 164 -31.35 -23.05 -22.37
N GLN A 165 -32.09 -21.95 -22.29
CA GLN A 165 -33.10 -21.74 -21.26
C GLN A 165 -34.36 -22.59 -21.51
N LYS A 166 -34.64 -22.96 -22.77
CA LYS A 166 -35.84 -23.68 -23.19
C LYS A 166 -35.46 -24.83 -24.12
N ASP A 167 -36.12 -25.97 -23.96
CA ASP A 167 -35.89 -27.14 -24.82
C ASP A 167 -36.18 -26.86 -26.30
N SER A 168 -37.13 -25.96 -26.59
CA SER A 168 -37.49 -25.57 -27.94
C SER A 168 -36.33 -24.93 -28.74
N ILE A 169 -35.27 -24.47 -28.08
CA ILE A 169 -34.09 -23.84 -28.72
C ILE A 169 -33.07 -24.93 -29.11
N VAL A 170 -33.06 -26.08 -28.46
CA VAL A 170 -32.00 -27.09 -28.57
C VAL A 170 -31.87 -27.63 -30.01
N GLU A 171 -32.95 -28.10 -30.61
CA GLU A 171 -32.92 -28.71 -31.94
C GLU A 171 -32.54 -27.66 -33.05
N PRO A 172 -33.13 -26.45 -33.09
CA PRO A 172 -32.68 -25.42 -33.99
C PRO A 172 -31.19 -25.07 -33.82
N LEU A 173 -30.70 -25.00 -32.59
CA LEU A 173 -29.30 -24.72 -32.28
C LEU A 173 -28.39 -25.84 -32.76
N LYS A 174 -28.72 -27.11 -32.51
CA LYS A 174 -27.98 -28.27 -33.02
C LYS A 174 -27.79 -28.20 -34.54
N ALA A 175 -28.85 -27.86 -35.30
CA ALA A 175 -28.79 -27.73 -36.75
C ALA A 175 -27.83 -26.63 -37.22
N VAL A 176 -27.78 -25.50 -36.48
CA VAL A 176 -26.85 -24.41 -36.72
C VAL A 176 -25.41 -24.81 -36.39
N LEU A 177 -25.20 -25.48 -35.25
CA LEU A 177 -23.88 -25.92 -34.80
C LEU A 177 -23.30 -27.01 -35.70
N ALA A 178 -24.11 -27.90 -36.22
CA ALA A 178 -23.69 -28.92 -37.18
C ALA A 178 -23.13 -28.25 -38.48
N LYS A 179 -23.71 -27.14 -38.93
CA LYS A 179 -23.18 -26.33 -40.05
C LYS A 179 -21.89 -25.62 -39.65
N LYS A 180 -21.82 -25.06 -38.43
CA LYS A 180 -20.63 -24.38 -37.90
C LYS A 180 -19.42 -25.30 -37.86
N LEU A 181 -19.59 -26.54 -37.37
CA LEU A 181 -18.52 -27.54 -37.36
C LEU A 181 -17.89 -27.82 -38.73
N LYS A 182 -18.72 -27.80 -39.80
CA LYS A 182 -18.27 -28.04 -41.20
C LYS A 182 -17.64 -26.82 -41.86
N LYS A 183 -18.17 -25.62 -41.62
CA LYS A 183 -17.86 -24.42 -42.39
C LYS A 183 -17.31 -23.24 -41.58
N LYS A 184 -17.11 -23.39 -40.25
CA LYS A 184 -16.75 -22.31 -39.29
C LYS A 184 -17.70 -21.10 -39.31
N LYS A 185 -18.91 -21.23 -39.82
CA LYS A 185 -19.97 -20.21 -39.84
C LYS A 185 -21.31 -20.81 -39.45
N PRO A 186 -22.21 -20.10 -38.76
CA PRO A 186 -22.10 -18.70 -38.29
C PRO A 186 -21.11 -18.49 -37.17
N SER A 187 -20.76 -17.22 -36.92
CA SER A 187 -19.92 -16.85 -35.74
C SER A 187 -20.70 -17.03 -34.42
N ARG A 188 -20.00 -16.94 -33.26
CA ARG A 188 -20.64 -16.96 -31.94
C ARG A 188 -21.61 -15.80 -31.78
N GLU A 189 -21.19 -14.62 -32.21
CA GLU A 189 -21.99 -13.39 -32.15
C GLU A 189 -23.26 -13.49 -33.00
N ASP A 190 -23.18 -14.10 -34.19
CA ASP A 190 -24.34 -14.34 -35.04
C ASP A 190 -25.34 -15.29 -34.36
N ILE A 191 -24.85 -16.37 -33.78
CA ILE A 191 -25.69 -17.33 -33.04
C ILE A 191 -26.38 -16.66 -31.84
N LEU A 192 -25.63 -15.89 -31.03
CA LEU A 192 -26.21 -15.17 -29.88
C LEU A 192 -27.26 -14.16 -30.35
N LYS A 193 -27.00 -13.42 -31.44
CA LYS A 193 -27.93 -12.43 -31.99
C LYS A 193 -29.24 -13.08 -32.43
N ASP A 194 -29.16 -14.21 -33.12
CA ASP A 194 -30.32 -14.90 -33.67
C ASP A 194 -31.19 -15.52 -32.57
N PHE A 195 -30.56 -16.25 -31.59
CA PHE A 195 -31.27 -16.95 -30.57
C PHE A 195 -31.71 -16.05 -29.39
N ASN A 196 -31.02 -14.95 -29.18
CA ASN A 196 -31.33 -13.96 -28.14
C ASN A 196 -32.15 -12.76 -28.62
N ALA A 197 -32.66 -12.77 -29.87
CA ALA A 197 -33.44 -11.66 -30.45
C ALA A 197 -34.62 -11.21 -29.54
N ASN A 198 -35.26 -12.12 -28.85
CA ASN A 198 -36.42 -11.84 -27.97
C ASN A 198 -36.05 -11.79 -26.47
N SER A 199 -34.92 -12.35 -26.04
CA SER A 199 -34.45 -12.35 -24.67
C SER A 199 -33.00 -12.77 -24.62
N GLN A 200 -32.17 -11.97 -23.96
CA GLN A 200 -30.73 -12.26 -23.77
C GLN A 200 -30.45 -13.52 -22.93
N LEU A 201 -31.45 -14.02 -22.24
CA LEU A 201 -31.34 -15.21 -21.38
C LEU A 201 -31.61 -16.52 -22.14
N ASN A 202 -32.11 -16.49 -23.38
CA ASN A 202 -32.47 -17.69 -24.12
C ASN A 202 -31.27 -18.62 -24.36
N LEU A 203 -30.12 -18.07 -24.67
CA LEU A 203 -28.89 -18.81 -24.97
C LEU A 203 -27.66 -18.12 -24.32
N ARG A 204 -26.88 -18.87 -23.58
CA ARG A 204 -25.57 -18.48 -23.08
C ARG A 204 -24.50 -19.41 -23.68
N ILE A 205 -23.37 -18.85 -24.07
CA ILE A 205 -22.25 -19.59 -24.63
C ILE A 205 -21.02 -19.33 -23.76
N GLU A 206 -20.39 -20.41 -23.29
CA GLU A 206 -19.10 -20.39 -22.62
C GLU A 206 -18.08 -21.11 -23.48
N ASN A 207 -16.85 -20.58 -23.52
CA ASN A 207 -15.76 -21.21 -24.26
C ASN A 207 -14.49 -21.14 -23.42
N ASP A 208 -13.97 -22.32 -23.14
CA ASP A 208 -12.73 -22.45 -22.38
C ASP A 208 -12.01 -23.75 -22.72
N LEU A 209 -10.82 -23.91 -22.10
CA LEU A 209 -10.04 -25.14 -22.11
C LEU A 209 -10.35 -25.94 -20.84
N TYR A 210 -11.25 -26.88 -20.92
CA TYR A 210 -11.75 -27.67 -19.79
C TYR A 210 -10.90 -28.91 -19.51
N GLU A 211 -10.71 -29.23 -18.24
CA GLU A 211 -10.24 -30.53 -17.76
C GLU A 211 -11.44 -31.50 -17.62
N ALA A 212 -11.14 -32.78 -17.45
CA ALA A 212 -12.20 -33.81 -17.44
C ALA A 212 -13.23 -33.64 -16.35
N ASN A 213 -12.88 -32.99 -15.23
CA ASN A 213 -13.74 -32.83 -14.05
C ASN A 213 -14.24 -31.39 -13.83
N ASP A 214 -13.94 -30.45 -14.74
CA ASP A 214 -14.30 -29.04 -14.56
C ASP A 214 -15.83 -28.83 -14.61
N GLU A 215 -16.48 -29.54 -15.52
CA GLU A 215 -17.92 -29.41 -15.72
C GLU A 215 -18.60 -30.80 -15.84
N LYS A 216 -19.69 -31.04 -15.11
CA LYS A 216 -20.43 -32.28 -15.14
C LYS A 216 -20.89 -32.70 -16.52
N ILE A 217 -21.18 -31.72 -17.38
CA ILE A 217 -21.63 -32.01 -18.76
C ILE A 217 -20.53 -32.69 -19.58
N LEU A 218 -19.26 -32.55 -19.19
CA LEU A 218 -18.10 -33.11 -19.89
C LEU A 218 -17.82 -34.56 -19.48
N GLU A 219 -18.35 -35.08 -18.39
CA GLU A 219 -18.13 -36.45 -17.93
C GLU A 219 -18.52 -37.50 -18.98
N ASN A 220 -19.55 -37.18 -19.80
CA ASN A 220 -20.12 -38.12 -20.79
C ASN A 220 -19.68 -37.75 -22.23
N VAL A 221 -18.75 -36.79 -22.41
CA VAL A 221 -18.29 -36.35 -23.72
C VAL A 221 -17.09 -37.16 -24.16
N LYS A 222 -17.10 -37.65 -25.39
CA LYS A 222 -15.92 -38.23 -26.03
C LYS A 222 -14.92 -37.11 -26.32
N TRP A 223 -13.69 -37.32 -25.97
CA TRP A 223 -12.64 -36.30 -26.19
C TRP A 223 -12.19 -36.24 -27.65
N GLU A 224 -13.14 -36.09 -28.53
CA GLU A 224 -12.97 -35.99 -29.98
C GLU A 224 -13.78 -34.81 -30.48
N LYS A 225 -13.39 -34.28 -31.68
CA LYS A 225 -14.09 -33.18 -32.28
C LYS A 225 -15.53 -33.60 -32.70
N GLY A 226 -16.53 -33.00 -32.09
CA GLY A 226 -17.92 -33.32 -32.34
C GLY A 226 -18.88 -32.32 -31.71
N LEU A 227 -20.18 -32.61 -31.88
CA LEU A 227 -21.27 -31.95 -31.16
C LEU A 227 -21.88 -32.97 -30.23
N TYR A 228 -21.94 -32.62 -28.94
CA TYR A 228 -22.41 -33.47 -27.89
C TYR A 228 -23.60 -32.79 -27.18
N GLY A 229 -24.48 -33.53 -26.62
CA GLY A 229 -25.62 -32.99 -25.89
C GLY A 229 -26.80 -33.92 -25.89
N PRO A 230 -27.85 -33.58 -25.12
CA PRO A 230 -29.06 -34.37 -25.01
C PRO A 230 -29.81 -34.48 -26.35
#